data_fc80a914565c52f56585c5337c6becdd
#
_entry.id   fc80a914565c52f56585c5337c6becdd
#
_cell.length_a   1.000
_cell.length_b   1.000
_cell.length_c   1.000
_cell.angle_alpha   90.00
_cell.angle_beta   90.00
_cell.angle_gamma   90.00
#
_symmetry.space_group_name_H-M   'P 1'
#
loop_
_entity.id
_entity.type
_entity.pdbx_description
1 polymer ?
#
loop_
_entity_poly.entity_id
_entity_poly.type
_entity_poly.pdbx_seq_one_letter_code
_entity_poly.pdbx_strand_id
1 'polypeptide(L)'
;MQKVYYTRMKIASSAAISIALPLAMFALSAESPANARQQSASKPITTASLDSHEGLTIAADPWLSAERYKQVFPKKSPYTAGILAIKVTLRNDSAESIKVQIERIRLNLTFDDNNRQELPTLTSEQLTDAVLHPRVKSPSKPRIPLPLPSSSGGRDKNWEQYQKLAEDNGLHASIIAPHSTTEGLLYFDLQNQFELLANARLYIPDLLALEKNQALMYFDIDLSRSAPQ
;
A
#
# COMPACT_ATOMS: atom_id res chain seq x y z
N MET A 1 -51.12 -18.00 31.29
CA MET A 1 -51.57 -19.38 31.04
C MET A 1 -50.87 -19.87 29.77
N GLN A 2 -50.07 -20.91 29.87
CA GLN A 2 -49.64 -21.94 28.91
C GLN A 2 -48.18 -22.28 29.12
N LYS A 3 -47.99 -23.28 29.69
CA LYS A 3 -47.76 -24.77 29.59
C LYS A 3 -46.37 -25.06 29.02
N VAL A 4 -45.56 -25.43 29.99
CA VAL A 4 -44.24 -26.08 29.86
C VAL A 4 -44.45 -27.55 29.48
N TYR A 5 -43.71 -28.03 28.47
CA TYR A 5 -43.58 -29.48 28.22
C TYR A 5 -42.14 -29.92 28.45
N TYR A 6 -41.96 -30.65 29.55
CA TYR A 6 -40.78 -31.48 29.81
C TYR A 6 -40.96 -32.83 29.09
N THR A 7 -40.01 -33.21 28.30
CA THR A 7 -39.93 -34.61 27.82
C THR A 7 -38.66 -35.25 28.41
N ARG A 8 -38.92 -36.15 29.34
CA ARG A 8 -37.92 -37.10 29.87
C ARG A 8 -37.67 -38.18 28.81
N MET A 9 -36.39 -38.52 28.57
CA MET A 9 -36.07 -39.75 27.88
C MET A 9 -35.04 -40.57 28.66
N LYS A 10 -35.39 -41.85 28.77
CA LYS A 10 -34.93 -42.89 29.68
C LYS A 10 -33.51 -43.36 29.35
N ILE A 11 -32.82 -43.70 30.44
CA ILE A 11 -31.61 -44.51 30.52
C ILE A 11 -32.00 -45.97 30.23
N ALA A 12 -31.25 -46.61 29.34
CA ALA A 12 -31.26 -48.08 29.22
C ALA A 12 -29.81 -48.59 29.33
N SER A 13 -29.60 -49.41 30.34
CA SER A 13 -28.41 -50.14 30.71
C SER A 13 -28.39 -51.50 29.98
N SER A 14 -27.24 -52.04 29.70
CA SER A 14 -26.79 -53.43 29.54
C SER A 14 -25.85 -53.61 28.36
N ALA A 15 -24.82 -54.38 28.34
CA ALA A 15 -24.23 -55.45 29.10
C ALA A 15 -22.78 -55.65 28.66
N ALA A 16 -21.97 -56.16 29.53
CA ALA A 16 -20.57 -56.52 29.32
C ALA A 16 -20.45 -57.78 28.42
N ILE A 17 -19.47 -57.75 27.50
CA ILE A 17 -18.84 -58.96 26.95
C ILE A 17 -17.34 -58.76 26.92
N SER A 18 -16.66 -59.49 27.80
CA SER A 18 -15.20 -59.66 27.80
C SER A 18 -14.81 -60.68 26.72
N ILE A 19 -13.90 -60.35 25.85
CA ILE A 19 -13.11 -61.32 25.07
C ILE A 19 -11.64 -60.80 25.05
N ALA A 20 -10.77 -61.71 25.51
CA ALA A 20 -9.33 -61.48 25.67
C ALA A 20 -8.55 -61.76 24.36
N LEU A 21 -7.54 -60.92 24.10
CA LEU A 21 -6.21 -61.13 23.48
C LEU A 21 -6.11 -61.77 22.07
N PRO A 22 -5.15 -61.39 21.21
CA PRO A 22 -3.74 -61.22 21.53
C PRO A 22 -3.00 -59.97 20.96
N LEU A 23 -1.90 -59.74 21.60
CA LEU A 23 -0.76 -58.93 21.32
C LEU A 23 -0.23 -59.07 19.89
N ALA A 24 -0.28 -58.02 19.08
CA ALA A 24 0.60 -57.83 17.93
C ALA A 24 1.11 -56.38 17.94
N MET A 25 2.37 -56.24 18.30
CA MET A 25 3.12 -55.02 18.12
C MET A 25 3.24 -54.71 16.63
N PHE A 26 2.53 -53.68 16.18
CA PHE A 26 2.89 -52.92 14.99
C PHE A 26 3.06 -51.48 15.43
N ALA A 27 4.33 -51.11 15.58
CA ALA A 27 4.72 -49.70 15.67
C ALA A 27 4.44 -49.06 14.29
N LEU A 28 3.25 -48.53 14.13
CA LEU A 28 2.92 -47.63 13.03
C LEU A 28 3.20 -46.23 13.57
N SER A 29 4.34 -45.67 13.19
CA SER A 29 4.64 -44.27 13.34
C SER A 29 3.57 -43.49 12.58
N ALA A 30 2.56 -43.01 13.28
CA ALA A 30 1.63 -42.01 12.77
C ALA A 30 2.41 -40.70 12.72
N GLU A 31 3.04 -40.43 11.57
CA GLU A 31 3.41 -39.07 11.19
C GLU A 31 2.11 -38.27 11.12
N SER A 32 1.83 -37.52 12.17
CA SER A 32 0.88 -36.43 12.09
C SER A 32 1.32 -35.49 10.97
N PRO A 33 0.45 -35.20 9.98
CA PRO A 33 0.73 -34.08 9.11
C PRO A 33 0.70 -32.84 10.00
N ALA A 34 1.90 -32.42 10.43
CA ALA A 34 2.08 -31.08 10.97
C ALA A 34 1.47 -30.13 9.94
N ASN A 35 0.34 -29.54 10.28
CA ASN A 35 -0.16 -28.33 9.65
C ASN A 35 0.98 -27.32 9.69
N ALA A 36 1.85 -27.40 8.69
CA ALA A 36 2.71 -26.31 8.33
C ALA A 36 1.75 -25.18 7.90
N ARG A 37 1.27 -24.42 8.89
CA ARG A 37 0.90 -23.04 8.64
C ARG A 37 2.17 -22.48 7.98
N GLN A 38 2.11 -22.37 6.67
CA GLN A 38 2.97 -21.49 5.92
C GLN A 38 2.75 -20.11 6.56
N GLN A 39 3.55 -19.82 7.61
CA GLN A 39 3.92 -18.46 7.89
C GLN A 39 4.52 -18.00 6.57
N SER A 40 3.73 -17.20 5.84
CA SER A 40 4.24 -16.44 4.72
C SER A 40 5.42 -15.67 5.30
N ALA A 41 6.61 -16.22 5.09
CA ALA A 41 7.84 -15.56 5.46
C ALA A 41 7.78 -14.21 4.75
N SER A 42 7.50 -13.16 5.51
CA SER A 42 7.43 -11.81 4.99
C SER A 42 8.76 -11.57 4.30
N LYS A 43 8.71 -11.50 2.97
CA LYS A 43 9.88 -11.22 2.14
C LYS A 43 10.59 -10.03 2.79
N PRO A 44 11.90 -10.12 3.09
CA PRO A 44 12.58 -9.02 3.75
C PRO A 44 12.37 -7.76 2.93
N ILE A 45 11.92 -6.69 3.58
CA ILE A 45 11.71 -5.40 2.94
C ILE A 45 13.10 -4.89 2.55
N THR A 46 13.49 -5.11 1.31
CA THR A 46 14.79 -4.69 0.74
C THR A 46 14.65 -3.24 0.25
N THR A 47 14.26 -2.35 1.14
CA THR A 47 14.04 -0.94 0.81
C THR A 47 15.16 -0.13 1.43
N ALA A 48 15.70 0.82 0.68
CA ALA A 48 16.81 1.67 1.15
C ALA A 48 16.44 2.56 2.33
N SER A 49 15.15 2.90 2.47
CA SER A 49 14.65 3.81 3.50
C SER A 49 13.53 3.17 4.31
N LEU A 50 13.71 3.11 5.62
CA LEU A 50 12.79 2.44 6.54
C LEU A 50 12.76 3.19 7.87
N ASP A 51 11.57 3.32 8.44
CA ASP A 51 11.36 3.80 9.82
C ASP A 51 10.36 2.90 10.54
N SER A 52 10.53 2.72 11.86
CA SER A 52 9.72 1.81 12.66
C SER A 52 9.59 2.28 14.09
N HIS A 53 8.36 2.53 14.51
CA HIS A 53 7.99 2.84 15.91
C HIS A 53 6.52 2.52 16.17
N GLU A 54 6.13 2.46 17.44
CA GLU A 54 4.74 2.22 17.89
C GLU A 54 4.04 1.01 17.25
N GLY A 55 4.82 -0.03 16.89
CA GLY A 55 4.29 -1.25 16.27
C GLY A 55 3.95 -1.11 14.78
N LEU A 56 4.26 0.03 14.15
CA LEU A 56 4.14 0.24 12.73
C LEU A 56 5.53 0.37 12.10
N THR A 57 5.77 -0.33 11.00
CA THR A 57 6.98 -0.21 10.19
C THR A 57 6.60 0.29 8.81
N ILE A 58 7.24 1.35 8.37
CA ILE A 58 7.02 1.93 7.04
C ILE A 58 8.31 1.90 6.25
N ALA A 59 8.26 1.31 5.05
CA ALA A 59 9.36 1.32 4.11
C ALA A 59 8.97 2.09 2.85
N ALA A 60 9.89 2.89 2.34
CA ALA A 60 9.72 3.70 1.14
C ALA A 60 10.83 3.38 0.14
N ASP A 61 10.45 3.01 -1.08
CA ASP A 61 11.34 2.62 -2.18
C ASP A 61 11.02 3.47 -3.42
N PRO A 62 11.76 4.57 -3.66
CA PRO A 62 11.57 5.41 -4.84
C PRO A 62 12.03 4.70 -6.11
N TRP A 63 11.23 4.81 -7.18
CA TRP A 63 11.52 4.21 -8.48
C TRP A 63 12.29 5.20 -9.35
N LEU A 64 13.57 4.95 -9.53
CA LEU A 64 14.49 5.83 -10.25
C LEU A 64 14.89 5.28 -11.63
N SER A 65 14.40 4.12 -12.03
CA SER A 65 14.69 3.54 -13.32
C SER A 65 13.45 3.33 -14.17
N ALA A 66 13.51 3.66 -15.44
CA ALA A 66 12.41 3.50 -16.40
C ALA A 66 11.93 2.04 -16.51
N GLU A 67 12.83 1.07 -16.27
CA GLU A 67 12.52 -0.37 -16.34
C GLU A 67 11.48 -0.77 -15.27
N ARG A 68 11.57 -0.23 -14.06
CA ARG A 68 10.61 -0.52 -12.99
C ARG A 68 9.21 -0.05 -13.36
N TYR A 69 9.12 1.13 -13.97
CA TYR A 69 7.83 1.66 -14.42
C TYR A 69 7.22 0.83 -15.57
N LYS A 70 8.04 0.30 -16.48
CA LYS A 70 7.53 -0.51 -17.61
C LYS A 70 6.79 -1.76 -17.18
N GLN A 71 7.11 -2.30 -16.00
CA GLN A 71 6.41 -3.47 -15.45
C GLN A 71 4.96 -3.16 -15.12
N VAL A 72 4.67 -1.95 -14.68
CA VAL A 72 3.33 -1.48 -14.30
C VAL A 72 2.70 -0.64 -15.42
N PHE A 73 3.48 0.23 -16.07
CA PHE A 73 3.03 1.16 -17.10
C PHE A 73 3.69 0.86 -18.46
N PRO A 74 3.25 -0.18 -19.19
CA PRO A 74 3.95 -0.65 -20.38
C PRO A 74 3.91 0.31 -21.58
N LYS A 75 2.88 1.16 -21.67
CA LYS A 75 2.66 2.05 -22.84
C LYS A 75 3.27 3.44 -22.65
N LYS A 76 2.94 4.09 -21.54
CA LYS A 76 3.43 5.45 -21.20
C LYS A 76 3.87 5.44 -19.74
N SER A 77 5.10 5.82 -19.49
CA SER A 77 5.68 5.80 -18.17
C SER A 77 5.49 7.13 -17.43
N PRO A 78 5.04 7.14 -16.17
CA PRO A 78 5.06 8.34 -15.34
C PRO A 78 6.46 8.97 -15.25
N TYR A 79 7.50 8.16 -15.26
CA TYR A 79 8.89 8.61 -15.21
C TYR A 79 9.22 9.60 -16.33
N THR A 80 8.77 9.34 -17.55
CA THR A 80 9.01 10.25 -18.70
C THR A 80 8.19 11.54 -18.62
N ALA A 81 7.16 11.57 -17.79
CA ALA A 81 6.38 12.77 -17.48
C ALA A 81 6.95 13.56 -16.28
N GLY A 82 8.07 13.12 -15.71
CA GLY A 82 8.71 13.77 -14.56
C GLY A 82 8.06 13.42 -13.22
N ILE A 83 7.31 12.31 -13.18
CA ILE A 83 6.60 11.87 -11.99
C ILE A 83 7.38 10.75 -11.31
N LEU A 84 7.66 10.97 -10.03
CA LEU A 84 8.25 9.97 -9.14
C LEU A 84 7.16 9.05 -8.59
N ALA A 85 7.35 7.74 -8.72
CA ALA A 85 6.62 6.74 -7.97
C ALA A 85 7.45 6.26 -6.78
N ILE A 86 6.86 6.24 -5.60
CA ILE A 86 7.46 5.67 -4.39
C ILE A 86 6.61 4.46 -4.00
N LYS A 87 7.21 3.26 -3.99
CA LYS A 87 6.55 2.10 -3.42
C LYS A 87 6.63 2.20 -1.90
N VAL A 88 5.47 2.31 -1.27
CA VAL A 88 5.36 2.34 0.19
C VAL A 88 4.83 0.99 0.67
N THR A 89 5.47 0.43 1.68
CA THR A 89 5.03 -0.76 2.38
C THR A 89 4.81 -0.41 3.84
N LEU A 90 3.60 -0.65 4.32
CA LEU A 90 3.16 -0.39 5.68
C LEU A 90 2.91 -1.74 6.37
N ARG A 91 3.71 -2.08 7.38
CA ARG A 91 3.56 -3.31 8.15
C ARG A 91 3.14 -2.97 9.57
N ASN A 92 1.97 -3.42 9.94
CA ASN A 92 1.43 -3.28 11.28
C ASN A 92 1.71 -4.54 12.09
N ASP A 93 2.63 -4.44 13.03
CA ASP A 93 2.98 -5.53 13.96
C ASP A 93 2.17 -5.43 15.28
N SER A 94 1.34 -4.40 15.44
CA SER A 94 0.50 -4.19 16.62
C SER A 94 -0.78 -5.03 16.58
N ALA A 95 -1.46 -5.13 17.72
CA ALA A 95 -2.76 -5.78 17.85
C ALA A 95 -3.95 -4.87 17.45
N GLU A 96 -3.69 -3.66 16.98
CA GLU A 96 -4.70 -2.64 16.68
C GLU A 96 -4.73 -2.32 15.19
N SER A 97 -5.91 -1.92 14.69
CA SER A 97 -6.03 -1.40 13.33
C SER A 97 -5.49 0.02 13.28
N ILE A 98 -4.64 0.33 12.31
CA ILE A 98 -4.06 1.66 12.15
C ILE A 98 -4.68 2.35 10.94
N LYS A 99 -5.27 3.53 11.17
CA LYS A 99 -5.76 4.40 10.12
C LYS A 99 -4.65 5.31 9.62
N VAL A 100 -4.52 5.40 8.29
CA VAL A 100 -3.58 6.29 7.59
C VAL A 100 -4.37 7.24 6.71
N GLN A 101 -4.05 8.53 6.72
CA GLN A 101 -4.64 9.51 5.81
C GLN A 101 -3.73 9.71 4.60
N ILE A 102 -3.93 8.91 3.56
CA ILE A 102 -3.05 8.86 2.38
C ILE A 102 -2.96 10.23 1.69
N GLU A 103 -4.07 10.96 1.61
CA GLU A 103 -4.17 12.29 1.02
C GLU A 103 -3.36 13.37 1.77
N ARG A 104 -2.95 13.07 3.00
CA ARG A 104 -2.12 13.97 3.82
C ARG A 104 -0.62 13.65 3.76
N ILE A 105 -0.26 12.57 3.11
CA ILE A 105 1.15 12.22 2.88
C ILE A 105 1.78 13.29 1.98
N ARG A 106 3.00 13.71 2.31
CA ARG A 106 3.75 14.75 1.60
C ARG A 106 5.16 14.28 1.30
N LEU A 107 5.69 14.72 0.17
CA LEU A 107 7.10 14.64 -0.12
C LEU A 107 7.71 16.01 0.18
N ASN A 108 8.53 16.08 1.22
CA ASN A 108 9.21 17.29 1.64
C ASN A 108 10.56 17.37 0.95
N LEU A 109 10.78 18.43 0.17
CA LEU A 109 12.03 18.74 -0.51
C LEU A 109 12.72 19.87 0.22
N THR A 110 14.03 19.74 0.43
CA THR A 110 14.86 20.82 0.96
C THR A 110 15.86 21.24 -0.12
N PHE A 111 15.86 22.51 -0.46
CA PHE A 111 16.78 23.09 -1.46
C PHE A 111 18.05 23.61 -0.79
N ASP A 112 19.09 23.85 -1.58
CA ASP A 112 20.41 24.31 -1.10
C ASP A 112 20.35 25.63 -0.34
N ASP A 113 19.38 26.48 -0.66
CA ASP A 113 19.10 27.76 0.03
C ASP A 113 18.26 27.60 1.31
N ASN A 114 18.10 26.36 1.78
CA ASN A 114 17.28 25.99 2.94
C ASN A 114 15.77 26.25 2.77
N ASN A 115 15.31 26.58 1.57
CA ASN A 115 13.89 26.61 1.25
C ASN A 115 13.32 25.21 1.28
N ARG A 116 12.08 25.07 1.74
CA ARG A 116 11.35 23.80 1.80
C ARG A 116 10.13 23.88 0.92
N GLN A 117 9.87 22.81 0.20
CA GLN A 117 8.67 22.64 -0.59
C GLN A 117 8.00 21.32 -0.20
N GLU A 118 6.70 21.35 -0.01
CA GLU A 118 5.89 20.17 0.25
C GLU A 118 5.10 19.82 -1.01
N LEU A 119 5.31 18.62 -1.54
CA LEU A 119 4.57 18.12 -2.67
C LEU A 119 3.49 17.16 -2.19
N PRO A 120 2.21 17.40 -2.58
CA PRO A 120 1.14 16.45 -2.32
C PRO A 120 1.26 15.21 -3.21
N THR A 121 0.66 14.12 -2.79
CA THR A 121 0.45 12.95 -3.63
C THR A 121 -0.50 13.28 -4.78
N LEU A 122 -0.20 12.77 -5.98
CA LEU A 122 -1.11 12.83 -7.11
C LEU A 122 -2.18 11.75 -7.00
N THR A 123 -3.41 12.11 -7.32
CA THR A 123 -4.48 11.12 -7.52
C THR A 123 -4.27 10.35 -8.83
N SER A 124 -4.92 9.19 -8.98
CA SER A 124 -4.87 8.42 -10.23
C SER A 124 -5.34 9.24 -11.45
N GLU A 125 -6.32 10.12 -11.28
CA GLU A 125 -6.81 11.05 -12.29
C GLU A 125 -5.73 12.08 -12.66
N GLN A 126 -5.14 12.75 -11.66
CA GLN A 126 -4.07 13.74 -11.89
C GLN A 126 -2.83 13.12 -12.55
N LEU A 127 -2.46 11.90 -12.13
CA LEU A 127 -1.39 11.15 -12.76
C LEU A 127 -1.70 10.86 -14.22
N THR A 128 -2.91 10.40 -14.51
CA THR A 128 -3.35 10.07 -15.86
C THR A 128 -3.31 11.29 -16.77
N ASP A 129 -3.83 12.41 -16.29
CA ASP A 129 -3.81 13.67 -17.06
C ASP A 129 -2.38 14.16 -17.31
N ALA A 130 -1.51 14.08 -16.31
CA ALA A 130 -0.11 14.52 -16.45
C ALA A 130 0.65 13.67 -17.49
N VAL A 131 0.39 12.37 -17.55
CA VAL A 131 1.08 11.44 -18.45
C VAL A 131 0.49 11.45 -19.86
N LEU A 132 -0.83 11.49 -20.00
CA LEU A 132 -1.49 11.41 -21.31
C LEU A 132 -1.60 12.77 -21.98
N HIS A 133 -1.73 13.85 -21.19
CA HIS A 133 -1.87 15.23 -21.66
C HIS A 133 -0.77 16.12 -21.08
N PRO A 134 0.52 15.85 -21.35
CA PRO A 134 1.60 16.64 -20.80
C PRO A 134 1.39 18.10 -21.15
N ARG A 135 1.37 18.97 -20.14
CA ARG A 135 1.25 20.40 -20.34
C ARG A 135 2.49 20.87 -21.11
N VAL A 136 2.34 21.11 -22.39
CA VAL A 136 3.39 21.77 -23.18
C VAL A 136 3.57 23.14 -22.55
N LYS A 137 4.72 23.39 -21.92
CA LYS A 137 5.15 24.73 -21.52
C LYS A 137 5.37 25.52 -22.80
N SER A 138 4.30 26.02 -23.41
CA SER A 138 4.42 26.95 -24.53
C SER A 138 4.99 28.27 -23.99
N PRO A 139 6.11 28.77 -24.53
CA PRO A 139 6.53 30.12 -24.24
C PRO A 139 5.36 31.04 -24.58
N SER A 140 5.01 31.91 -23.67
CA SER A 140 3.84 32.78 -23.68
C SER A 140 3.75 33.62 -24.95
N LYS A 141 3.16 33.09 -26.00
CA LYS A 141 2.59 33.93 -27.06
C LYS A 141 1.21 34.39 -26.60
N PRO A 142 0.90 35.69 -26.66
CA PRO A 142 -0.42 36.19 -26.32
C PRO A 142 -1.45 35.47 -27.18
N ARG A 143 -2.27 34.62 -26.57
CA ARG A 143 -3.36 33.94 -27.25
C ARG A 143 -4.52 34.96 -27.41
N ILE A 144 -4.82 35.33 -28.62
CA ILE A 144 -6.08 35.96 -28.95
C ILE A 144 -7.17 34.93 -28.63
N PRO A 145 -8.14 35.25 -27.74
CA PRO A 145 -9.20 34.33 -27.41
C PRO A 145 -10.15 34.18 -28.62
N LEU A 146 -9.85 33.21 -29.46
CA LEU A 146 -10.86 32.69 -30.39
C LEU A 146 -11.76 31.75 -29.61
N PRO A 147 -13.09 31.91 -29.66
CA PRO A 147 -14.03 30.96 -29.11
C PRO A 147 -13.98 29.67 -29.97
N LEU A 148 -13.00 28.82 -29.65
CA LEU A 148 -13.06 27.45 -30.14
C LEU A 148 -14.14 26.72 -29.32
N PRO A 149 -15.04 25.97 -29.98
CA PRO A 149 -15.93 25.08 -29.26
C PRO A 149 -15.03 24.18 -28.40
N SER A 150 -15.20 24.26 -27.10
CA SER A 150 -14.58 23.32 -26.19
C SER A 150 -15.08 21.93 -26.61
N SER A 151 -14.26 21.21 -27.35
CA SER A 151 -14.43 19.77 -27.44
C SER A 151 -14.30 19.30 -26.02
N SER A 152 -15.40 19.02 -25.36
CA SER A 152 -15.46 18.14 -24.22
C SER A 152 -14.94 16.79 -24.72
N GLY A 153 -13.62 16.65 -24.84
CA GLY A 153 -12.98 15.41 -25.19
C GLY A 153 -13.36 14.42 -24.10
N GLY A 154 -14.36 13.61 -24.43
CA GLY A 154 -14.74 12.50 -23.57
C GLY A 154 -13.46 11.73 -23.26
N ARG A 155 -13.31 11.35 -22.00
CA ARG A 155 -12.23 10.48 -21.56
C ARG A 155 -12.20 9.28 -22.47
N ASP A 156 -11.13 9.14 -23.25
CA ASP A 156 -11.03 8.03 -24.19
C ASP A 156 -10.70 6.73 -23.43
N LYS A 157 -10.87 5.59 -24.13
CA LYS A 157 -10.56 4.28 -23.52
C LYS A 157 -9.12 4.18 -23.00
N ASN A 158 -8.17 4.92 -23.58
CA ASN A 158 -6.78 4.92 -23.14
C ASN A 158 -6.65 5.65 -21.81
N TRP A 159 -7.41 6.72 -21.60
CA TRP A 159 -7.44 7.47 -20.37
C TRP A 159 -8.01 6.62 -19.23
N GLU A 160 -9.18 5.98 -19.46
CA GLU A 160 -9.81 5.11 -18.47
C GLU A 160 -8.92 3.89 -18.10
N GLN A 161 -8.29 3.28 -19.12
CA GLN A 161 -7.36 2.16 -18.89
C GLN A 161 -6.15 2.60 -18.09
N TYR A 162 -5.60 3.77 -18.36
CA TYR A 162 -4.42 4.28 -17.64
C TYR A 162 -4.78 4.65 -16.22
N GLN A 163 -5.91 5.33 -16.01
CA GLN A 163 -6.41 5.67 -14.68
C GLN A 163 -6.61 4.43 -13.84
N LYS A 164 -7.28 3.42 -14.39
CA LYS A 164 -7.49 2.16 -13.70
C LYS A 164 -6.15 1.50 -13.32
N LEU A 165 -5.19 1.50 -14.23
CA LEU A 165 -3.85 0.95 -13.96
C LEU A 165 -3.13 1.71 -12.84
N ALA A 166 -3.23 3.02 -12.80
CA ALA A 166 -2.69 3.87 -11.75
C ALA A 166 -3.39 3.63 -10.41
N GLU A 167 -4.69 3.43 -10.44
CA GLU A 167 -5.51 3.11 -9.28
C GLU A 167 -5.18 1.71 -8.75
N ASP A 168 -5.21 0.66 -9.57
CA ASP A 168 -4.95 -0.73 -9.17
C ASP A 168 -3.56 -0.91 -8.49
N ASN A 169 -2.59 -0.06 -8.83
CA ASN A 169 -1.23 -0.11 -8.25
C ASN A 169 -0.98 0.96 -7.16
N GLY A 170 -1.90 1.88 -6.95
CA GLY A 170 -1.79 2.91 -5.94
C GLY A 170 -1.91 2.37 -4.51
N LEU A 171 -1.48 3.16 -3.55
CA LEU A 171 -1.74 2.87 -2.13
C LEU A 171 -3.17 3.30 -1.80
N HIS A 172 -4.06 2.33 -1.54
CA HIS A 172 -5.48 2.58 -1.28
C HIS A 172 -5.91 2.28 0.14
N ALA A 173 -5.17 1.40 0.83
CA ALA A 173 -5.56 0.98 2.16
C ALA A 173 -5.39 2.13 3.16
N SER A 174 -6.50 2.78 3.52
CA SER A 174 -6.55 3.77 4.59
C SER A 174 -6.61 3.15 5.99
N ILE A 175 -6.85 1.85 6.09
CA ILE A 175 -6.85 1.10 7.35
C ILE A 175 -5.98 -0.15 7.17
N ILE A 176 -5.01 -0.33 8.06
CA ILE A 176 -4.11 -1.47 8.10
C ILE A 176 -4.55 -2.35 9.27
N ALA A 177 -5.00 -3.57 8.97
CA ALA A 177 -5.44 -4.51 10.00
C ALA A 177 -4.28 -4.93 10.92
N PRO A 178 -4.57 -5.43 12.14
CA PRO A 178 -3.57 -6.00 13.03
C PRO A 178 -2.74 -7.09 12.34
N HIS A 179 -1.44 -7.12 12.60
CA HIS A 179 -0.50 -8.12 12.09
C HIS A 179 -0.54 -8.30 10.56
N SER A 180 -0.82 -7.22 9.83
CA SER A 180 -0.93 -7.23 8.39
C SER A 180 0.05 -6.28 7.71
N THR A 181 0.22 -6.48 6.41
CA THR A 181 1.05 -5.62 5.56
C THR A 181 0.22 -5.17 4.37
N THR A 182 0.31 -3.88 4.07
CA THR A 182 -0.25 -3.30 2.84
C THR A 182 0.84 -2.58 2.06
N GLU A 183 0.73 -2.56 0.75
CA GLU A 183 1.68 -1.87 -0.11
C GLU A 183 0.99 -1.22 -1.30
N GLY A 184 1.63 -0.21 -1.86
CA GLY A 184 1.16 0.47 -3.06
C GLY A 184 2.09 1.59 -3.46
N LEU A 185 1.76 2.24 -4.57
CA LEU A 185 2.53 3.34 -5.11
C LEU A 185 1.92 4.69 -4.70
N LEU A 186 2.77 5.61 -4.30
CA LEU A 186 2.46 7.03 -4.18
C LEU A 186 3.16 7.77 -5.32
N TYR A 187 2.50 8.77 -5.91
CA TYR A 187 3.00 9.50 -7.06
C TYR A 187 3.20 10.97 -6.71
N PHE A 188 4.35 11.54 -7.11
CA PHE A 188 4.72 12.94 -6.88
C PHE A 188 5.25 13.58 -8.15
N ASP A 189 4.81 14.78 -8.48
CA ASP A 189 5.29 15.53 -9.64
C ASP A 189 6.59 16.26 -9.31
N LEU A 190 7.73 15.70 -9.73
CA LEU A 190 9.05 16.31 -9.61
C LEU A 190 9.45 17.15 -10.84
N GLN A 191 8.61 17.21 -11.87
CA GLN A 191 8.92 17.95 -13.10
C GLN A 191 10.27 17.56 -13.71
N ASN A 192 10.64 16.28 -13.67
CA ASN A 192 11.94 15.69 -14.06
C ASN A 192 13.15 16.06 -13.17
N GLN A 193 12.94 16.69 -12.03
CA GLN A 193 14.04 17.06 -11.11
C GLN A 193 14.26 15.94 -10.08
N PHE A 194 14.63 14.74 -10.54
CA PHE A 194 14.82 13.58 -9.67
C PHE A 194 16.04 13.70 -8.74
N GLU A 195 16.96 14.58 -9.04
CA GLU A 195 18.11 14.95 -8.20
C GLU A 195 17.68 15.54 -6.85
N LEU A 196 16.49 16.13 -6.78
CA LEU A 196 15.94 16.67 -5.51
C LEU A 196 15.72 15.59 -4.45
N LEU A 197 15.71 14.31 -4.85
CA LEU A 197 15.62 13.19 -3.89
C LEU A 197 16.81 13.13 -2.92
N ALA A 198 17.95 13.69 -3.26
CA ALA A 198 19.11 13.75 -2.37
C ALA A 198 18.80 14.47 -1.04
N ASN A 199 17.80 15.36 -1.03
CA ASN A 199 17.35 16.11 0.13
C ASN A 199 15.85 15.96 0.38
N ALA A 200 15.28 14.80 0.00
CA ALA A 200 13.85 14.53 0.11
C ALA A 200 13.52 13.64 1.31
N ARG A 201 12.39 13.93 1.93
CA ARG A 201 11.81 13.13 3.02
C ARG A 201 10.34 12.86 2.76
N LEU A 202 9.93 11.59 2.96
CA LEU A 202 8.53 11.21 2.89
C LEU A 202 7.89 11.38 4.26
N TYR A 203 6.97 12.33 4.36
CA TYR A 203 6.25 12.67 5.59
C TYR A 203 4.87 12.03 5.61
N ILE A 204 4.60 11.22 6.63
CA ILE A 204 3.33 10.50 6.81
C ILE A 204 2.75 10.91 8.17
N PRO A 205 1.84 11.90 8.20
CA PRO A 205 1.18 12.38 9.41
C PRO A 205 -0.10 11.61 9.75
N ASP A 206 -0.72 12.00 10.86
CA ASP A 206 -2.11 11.69 11.23
C ASP A 206 -2.44 10.19 11.22
N LEU A 207 -1.56 9.42 11.83
CA LEU A 207 -1.77 8.01 12.08
C LEU A 207 -2.61 7.83 13.35
N LEU A 208 -3.59 6.93 13.31
CA LEU A 208 -4.50 6.69 14.43
C LEU A 208 -4.68 5.20 14.69
N ALA A 209 -4.38 4.75 15.91
CA ALA A 209 -4.78 3.44 16.40
C ALA A 209 -6.27 3.49 16.73
N LEU A 210 -7.09 2.74 15.97
CA LEU A 210 -8.56 2.89 15.97
C LEU A 210 -9.19 2.41 17.26
N GLU A 211 -8.77 1.27 17.78
CA GLU A 211 -9.37 0.63 18.96
C GLU A 211 -9.20 1.47 20.22
N LYS A 212 -8.05 2.15 20.34
CA LYS A 212 -7.74 3.05 21.46
C LYS A 212 -8.06 4.52 21.16
N ASN A 213 -8.40 4.85 19.93
CA ASN A 213 -8.54 6.23 19.46
C ASN A 213 -7.31 7.08 19.82
N GLN A 214 -6.12 6.48 19.67
CA GLN A 214 -4.86 7.09 20.03
C GLN A 214 -4.11 7.54 18.77
N ALA A 215 -3.74 8.82 18.71
CA ALA A 215 -2.85 9.32 17.68
C ALA A 215 -1.45 8.73 17.87
N LEU A 216 -0.85 8.24 16.78
CA LEU A 216 0.53 7.77 16.72
C LEU A 216 1.44 8.92 16.26
N MET A 217 2.74 8.78 16.52
CA MET A 217 3.73 9.70 15.97
C MET A 217 3.74 9.63 14.45
N TYR A 218 4.08 10.76 13.81
CA TYR A 218 4.31 10.81 12.37
C TYR A 218 5.59 10.05 11.98
N PHE A 219 5.66 9.62 10.73
CA PHE A 219 6.87 9.09 10.11
C PHE A 219 7.49 10.14 9.20
N ASP A 220 8.82 10.22 9.22
CA ASP A 220 9.60 11.14 8.40
C ASP A 220 10.80 10.40 7.80
N ILE A 221 10.57 9.74 6.67
CA ILE A 221 11.48 8.79 6.06
C ILE A 221 12.44 9.50 5.12
N ASP A 222 13.73 9.41 5.40
CA ASP A 222 14.79 9.97 4.58
C ASP A 222 14.99 9.16 3.29
N LEU A 223 14.83 9.80 2.13
CA LEU A 223 15.00 9.19 0.81
C LEU A 223 16.37 9.45 0.17
N SER A 224 17.24 10.22 0.83
CA SER A 224 18.57 10.60 0.29
C SER A 224 19.43 9.38 -0.09
N ARG A 225 19.30 8.28 0.65
CA ARG A 225 20.05 7.04 0.38
C ARG A 225 19.65 6.36 -0.93
N SER A 226 18.51 6.71 -1.46
CA SER A 226 17.97 6.16 -2.71
C SER A 226 18.21 7.10 -3.90
N ALA A 227 18.80 8.28 -3.68
CA ALA A 227 19.08 9.24 -4.75
C ALA A 227 20.07 8.66 -5.79
N PRO A 228 19.93 9.00 -7.08
CA PRO A 228 20.93 8.64 -8.07
C PRO A 228 22.27 9.28 -7.71
N GLN A 229 23.34 8.47 -7.72
CA GLN A 229 24.72 8.94 -7.55
C GLN A 229 25.28 9.45 -8.88
#